data_0298b49f609c0a34100ccdd51b648d9e
#
_entry.id   0298b49f609c0a34100ccdd51b648d9e
#
_cell.length_a   1.000
_cell.length_b   1.000
_cell.length_c   1.000
_cell.angle_alpha   90.00
_cell.angle_beta   90.00
_cell.angle_gamma   90.00
#
_symmetry.space_group_name_H-M   'P 1'
#
loop_
_entity.id
_entity.type
_entity.pdbx_description
1 polymer ?
#
loop_
_entity_poly.entity_id
_entity_poly.type
_entity_poly.pdbx_seq_one_letter_code
_entity_poly.pdbx_strand_id
1 'polypeptide(L)'
;MKDLKQCRIEIDAIDQQLMELFEKRMALSKSVVEYKIENHLEIFQPEREREVIEKNLNRLNNDQLKEYARCFIQEMMTVSKSCLLYTSPSPRDCS
;
A
#
# COMPACT_ATOMS: atom_id res chain seq x y z
N MET A 1 -9.13 20.90 22.61
CA MET A 1 -9.06 20.89 21.14
C MET A 1 -7.66 21.26 20.70
N LYS A 2 -7.10 20.49 19.78
CA LYS A 2 -5.76 20.78 19.29
C LYS A 2 -5.77 21.92 18.31
N ASP A 3 -4.75 22.77 18.38
CA ASP A 3 -4.66 23.85 17.43
C ASP A 3 -4.05 23.35 16.11
N LEU A 4 -4.04 24.19 15.10
CA LEU A 4 -3.56 23.84 13.78
C LEU A 4 -2.09 23.40 13.79
N LYS A 5 -1.26 24.10 14.55
CA LYS A 5 0.15 23.79 14.64
C LYS A 5 0.38 22.39 15.23
N GLN A 6 -0.34 22.07 16.30
CA GLN A 6 -0.21 20.77 16.93
C GLN A 6 -0.69 19.67 16.00
N CYS A 7 -1.79 19.89 15.29
CA CYS A 7 -2.28 18.91 14.32
C CYS A 7 -1.24 18.62 13.23
N ARG A 8 -0.58 19.66 12.75
CA ARG A 8 0.44 19.47 11.71
C ARG A 8 1.63 18.71 12.20
N ILE A 9 2.05 18.95 13.44
CA ILE A 9 3.16 18.21 14.04
C ILE A 9 2.81 16.73 14.13
N GLU A 10 1.60 16.41 14.57
CA GLU A 10 1.19 15.02 14.70
C GLU A 10 1.03 14.35 13.34
N ILE A 11 0.52 15.07 12.35
CA ILE A 11 0.41 14.54 11.00
C ILE A 11 1.80 14.23 10.43
N ASP A 12 2.76 15.13 10.64
CA ASP A 12 4.12 14.88 10.15
C ASP A 12 4.71 13.61 10.76
N ALA A 13 4.46 13.38 12.04
CA ALA A 13 4.95 12.19 12.71
C ALA A 13 4.28 10.93 12.12
N ILE A 14 2.99 11.01 11.85
CA ILE A 14 2.26 9.89 11.24
C ILE A 14 2.78 9.63 9.82
N ASP A 15 3.00 10.69 9.06
CA ASP A 15 3.51 10.54 7.70
C ASP A 15 4.86 9.86 7.68
N GLN A 16 5.73 10.18 8.64
CA GLN A 16 7.00 9.52 8.73
C GLN A 16 6.85 8.02 8.95
N GLN A 17 5.94 7.63 9.83
CA GLN A 17 5.66 6.22 10.08
C GLN A 17 5.07 5.55 8.84
N LEU A 18 4.18 6.25 8.14
CA LEU A 18 3.59 5.72 6.92
C LEU A 18 4.67 5.44 5.87
N MET A 19 5.61 6.35 5.72
CA MET A 19 6.69 6.15 4.73
C MET A 19 7.58 4.98 5.10
N GLU A 20 7.90 4.82 6.36
CA GLU A 20 8.69 3.69 6.82
C GLU A 20 7.97 2.37 6.56
N LEU A 21 6.67 2.34 6.86
CA LEU A 21 5.87 1.14 6.65
C LEU A 21 5.67 0.86 5.17
N PHE A 22 5.51 1.90 4.39
CA PHE A 22 5.39 1.76 2.94
C PHE A 22 6.64 1.10 2.36
N GLU A 23 7.82 1.55 2.77
CA GLU A 23 9.06 0.96 2.27
C GLU A 23 9.17 -0.51 2.65
N LYS A 24 8.82 -0.85 3.89
CA LYS A 24 8.83 -2.23 4.33
C LYS A 24 7.87 -3.09 3.53
N ARG A 25 6.68 -2.55 3.29
CA ARG A 25 5.67 -3.28 2.52
C ARG A 25 6.13 -3.51 1.08
N MET A 26 6.75 -2.50 0.48
CA MET A 26 7.26 -2.62 -0.88
C MET A 26 8.36 -3.68 -0.97
N ALA A 27 9.25 -3.71 0.00
CA ALA A 27 10.32 -4.72 0.03
C ALA A 27 9.74 -6.13 0.14
N LEU A 28 8.74 -6.31 0.98
CA LEU A 28 8.09 -7.61 1.13
C LEU A 28 7.31 -7.99 -0.13
N SER A 29 6.66 -7.03 -0.76
CA SER A 29 5.95 -7.28 -2.01
C SER A 29 6.90 -7.73 -3.11
N LYS A 30 8.08 -7.14 -3.15
CA LYS A 30 9.11 -7.56 -4.10
C LYS A 30 9.51 -9.01 -3.86
N SER A 31 9.69 -9.39 -2.60
CA SER A 31 10.02 -10.77 -2.26
C SER A 31 8.92 -11.73 -2.70
N VAL A 32 7.67 -11.33 -2.52
CA VAL A 32 6.53 -12.16 -2.95
C VAL A 32 6.54 -12.36 -4.46
N VAL A 33 6.78 -11.28 -5.21
CA VAL A 33 6.84 -11.38 -6.67
C VAL A 33 7.98 -12.30 -7.11
N GLU A 34 9.14 -12.16 -6.48
CA GLU A 34 10.29 -13.00 -6.82
C GLU A 34 9.98 -14.48 -6.54
N TYR A 35 9.32 -14.76 -5.42
CA TYR A 35 8.92 -16.12 -5.09
C TYR A 35 7.95 -16.68 -6.14
N LYS A 36 6.98 -15.88 -6.54
CA LYS A 36 6.00 -16.31 -7.53
C LYS A 36 6.66 -16.62 -8.88
N ILE A 37 7.61 -15.79 -9.28
CA ILE A 37 8.34 -16.02 -10.53
C ILE A 37 9.14 -17.31 -10.44
N GLU A 38 9.86 -17.52 -9.36
CA GLU A 38 10.67 -18.72 -9.18
C GLU A 38 9.84 -20.00 -9.19
N ASN A 39 8.63 -19.95 -8.67
CA ASN A 39 7.76 -21.12 -8.54
C ASN A 39 6.70 -21.19 -9.63
N HIS A 40 6.81 -20.34 -10.65
CA HIS A 40 5.89 -20.32 -11.79
C HIS A 40 4.43 -20.11 -11.36
N LEU A 41 4.24 -19.26 -10.37
CA LEU A 41 2.91 -18.93 -9.89
C LEU A 41 2.41 -17.66 -10.57
N GLU A 42 1.10 -17.48 -10.56
CA GLU A 42 0.52 -16.27 -11.12
C GLU A 42 0.81 -15.07 -10.24
N ILE A 43 1.28 -14.00 -10.87
CA ILE A 43 1.62 -12.77 -10.16
C ILE A 43 0.35 -12.02 -9.78
N PHE A 44 -0.59 -11.93 -10.72
CA PHE A 44 -1.87 -11.26 -10.46
C PHE A 44 -2.85 -12.25 -9.87
N GLN A 45 -3.33 -11.96 -8.67
CA GLN A 45 -4.32 -12.80 -7.98
C GLN A 45 -5.44 -11.91 -7.48
N PRO A 46 -6.47 -11.67 -8.31
CA PRO A 46 -7.57 -10.77 -7.95
C PRO A 46 -8.29 -11.16 -6.66
N GLU A 47 -8.37 -12.45 -6.38
CA GLU A 47 -9.01 -12.91 -5.15
C GLU A 47 -8.21 -12.49 -3.92
N ARG A 48 -6.88 -12.56 -4.02
CA ARG A 48 -6.02 -12.11 -2.94
C ARG A 48 -6.16 -10.62 -2.73
N GLU A 49 -6.28 -9.85 -3.81
CA GLU A 49 -6.45 -8.40 -3.70
C GLU A 49 -7.74 -8.06 -2.98
N ARG A 50 -8.82 -8.74 -3.30
CA ARG A 50 -10.08 -8.52 -2.60
C ARG A 50 -9.98 -8.90 -1.13
N GLU A 51 -9.30 -10.00 -0.85
CA GLU A 51 -9.08 -10.42 0.54
C GLU A 51 -8.33 -9.37 1.34
N VAL A 52 -7.28 -8.78 0.75
CA VAL A 52 -6.50 -7.74 1.41
C VAL A 52 -7.37 -6.52 1.68
N ILE A 53 -8.19 -6.12 0.71
CA ILE A 53 -9.08 -4.98 0.89
C ILE A 53 -10.05 -5.25 2.05
N GLU A 54 -10.70 -6.40 2.04
CA GLU A 54 -11.69 -6.72 3.07
C GLU A 54 -11.05 -6.79 4.46
N LYS A 55 -9.89 -7.42 4.57
CA LYS A 55 -9.20 -7.50 5.84
C LYS A 55 -8.87 -6.13 6.38
N ASN A 56 -8.40 -5.24 5.52
CA ASN A 56 -8.03 -3.90 5.96
C ASN A 56 -9.24 -3.08 6.33
N LEU A 57 -10.34 -3.22 5.60
CA LEU A 57 -11.56 -2.51 5.96
C LEU A 57 -12.11 -2.97 7.29
N ASN A 58 -11.95 -4.27 7.59
CA ASN A 58 -12.41 -4.79 8.88
C ASN A 58 -11.57 -4.30 10.06
N ARG A 59 -10.38 -3.81 9.80
CA ARG A 59 -9.53 -3.24 10.85
C ARG A 59 -9.94 -1.81 11.23
N LEU A 60 -10.75 -1.18 10.41
CA LEU A 60 -11.18 0.18 10.70
C LEU A 60 -12.18 0.21 11.84
N ASN A 61 -12.02 1.18 12.72
CA ASN A 61 -12.97 1.42 13.79
C ASN A 61 -14.03 2.44 13.40
N ASN A 62 -13.76 3.24 12.38
CA ASN A 62 -14.67 4.28 11.93
C ASN A 62 -15.24 3.91 10.56
N ASP A 63 -16.51 3.50 10.57
CA ASP A 63 -17.17 3.07 9.35
C ASP A 63 -17.31 4.17 8.31
N GLN A 64 -17.29 5.42 8.74
CA GLN A 64 -17.41 6.53 7.80
C GLN A 64 -16.19 6.64 6.88
N LEU A 65 -15.07 6.04 7.28
CA LEU A 65 -13.85 6.08 6.49
C LEU A 65 -13.71 4.88 5.55
N LYS A 66 -14.64 3.93 5.56
CA LYS A 66 -14.50 2.70 4.78
C LYS A 66 -14.30 2.93 3.30
N GLU A 67 -15.10 3.80 2.69
CA GLU A 67 -14.97 4.05 1.26
C GLU A 67 -13.65 4.72 0.92
N TYR A 68 -13.22 5.66 1.76
CA TYR A 68 -11.93 6.30 1.58
C TYR A 68 -10.78 5.31 1.76
N ALA A 69 -10.90 4.45 2.75
CA ALA A 69 -9.89 3.43 3.00
C ALA A 69 -9.82 2.43 1.86
N ARG A 70 -10.97 2.09 1.26
CA ARG A 70 -11.00 1.21 0.08
C ARG A 70 -10.18 1.81 -1.05
N CYS A 71 -10.40 3.09 -1.33
CA CYS A 71 -9.63 3.79 -2.36
C CYS A 71 -8.15 3.81 -2.03
N PHE A 72 -7.82 4.08 -0.79
CA PHE A 72 -6.43 4.14 -0.35
C PHE A 72 -5.72 2.80 -0.56
N ILE A 73 -6.35 1.70 -0.13
CA ILE A 73 -5.76 0.38 -0.27
C ILE A 73 -5.65 -0.03 -1.74
N GLN A 74 -6.66 0.28 -2.54
CA GLN A 74 -6.61 -0.03 -3.97
C GLN A 74 -5.48 0.71 -4.66
N GLU A 75 -5.30 1.99 -4.34
CA GLU A 75 -4.21 2.78 -4.91
C GLU A 75 -2.86 2.26 -4.46
N MET A 76 -2.74 1.89 -3.19
CA MET A 76 -1.50 1.34 -2.68
C MET A 76 -1.12 0.06 -3.43
N MET A 77 -2.09 -0.81 -3.68
CA MET A 77 -1.83 -2.03 -4.43
C MET A 77 -1.48 -1.74 -5.89
N THR A 78 -2.15 -0.76 -6.49
CA THR A 78 -1.86 -0.34 -7.85
C THR A 78 -0.44 0.18 -7.97
N VAL A 79 -0.02 1.03 -7.03
CA VAL A 79 1.34 1.55 -6.99
C VAL A 79 2.34 0.41 -6.84
N SER A 80 2.07 -0.54 -5.96
CA SER A 80 2.95 -1.68 -5.75
C SER A 80 3.11 -2.48 -7.03
N LYS A 81 2.01 -2.76 -7.72
CA LYS A 81 2.07 -3.52 -8.96
C LYS A 81 2.85 -2.76 -10.04
N SER A 82 2.60 -1.47 -10.16
CA SER A 82 3.29 -0.66 -11.16
C SER A 82 4.79 -0.64 -10.95
N CYS A 83 5.21 -0.43 -9.73
CA CYS A 83 6.64 -0.36 -9.43
C CYS A 83 7.33 -1.71 -9.53
N LEU A 84 6.65 -2.79 -9.14
CA LEU A 84 7.28 -4.10 -9.05
C LEU A 84 7.22 -4.88 -10.36
N LEU A 85 6.16 -4.70 -11.14
CA LEU A 85 6.00 -5.45 -12.38
C LEU A 85 6.65 -4.77 -13.58
N TYR A 86 6.69 -3.46 -13.55
CA TYR A 86 7.42 -2.72 -14.58
C TYR A 86 8.82 -2.45 -14.07
N THR A 87 9.59 -3.51 -13.95
CA THR A 87 10.95 -3.41 -13.45
C THR A 87 11.92 -2.81 -14.45
N SER A 88 11.41 -2.37 -15.54
CA SER A 88 12.22 -1.71 -16.52
C SER A 88 12.91 -0.50 -15.90
N PRO A 89 14.09 -0.16 -16.36
CA PRO A 89 14.87 0.90 -15.75
C PRO A 89 14.36 2.31 -15.98
N SER A 90 13.20 2.47 -16.55
CA SER A 90 12.67 3.79 -16.78
C SER A 90 12.19 4.43 -15.47
N PRO A 91 12.90 5.39 -14.94
CA PRO A 91 12.56 5.93 -13.62
C PRO A 91 11.27 6.73 -13.59
N ARG A 92 10.83 7.24 -14.71
CA ARG A 92 9.62 8.05 -14.69
C ARG A 92 8.36 7.22 -14.54
N ASP A 93 8.47 5.92 -14.72
CA ASP A 93 7.30 5.04 -14.58
C ASP A 93 6.85 4.92 -13.15
N CYS A 94 7.71 5.25 -12.21
CA CYS A 94 7.39 5.21 -10.80
C CYS A 94 7.13 6.58 -10.21
N SER A 95 7.22 7.59 -10.99
CA SER A 95 7.05 8.96 -10.50
C SER A 95 5.69 9.53 -10.80
#